data_02346aab2ba377a1e172fa4b8d0c7ed0
#
_entry.id   02346aab2ba377a1e172fa4b8d0c7ed0
#
_cell.length_a   1.000
_cell.length_b   1.000
_cell.length_c   1.000
_cell.angle_alpha   90.00
_cell.angle_beta   90.00
_cell.angle_gamma   90.00
#
_symmetry.space_group_name_H-M   'P 1'
#
loop_
_entity.id
_entity.type
_entity.pdbx_description
1 polymer ?
#
loop_
_entity_poly.entity_id
_entity_poly.type
_entity_poly.pdbx_seq_one_letter_code
_entity_poly.pdbx_strand_id
1 'polypeptide(L)'
;LKTGYIDIYQFHNPAFCPKPGDGTGLYEAMLEAKAQGKIRHIGITNHRLAVAEEAVDSGLYETLQFPFSYLASEKDEALVKRCAEKNVGFICMKALSGGLITRSDAAYAYLAQFPNTLPIWGIQRESELDEFLAYNDNPPQMTDALAAFIEQERVSLAGDFCRGCGYCMPCPAGIEINQCARMSLLLRRS
;
A
#
# COMPACT_ATOMS: atom_id res chain seq x y z
N LEU A 1 2.62 -7.87 -23.27
CA LEU A 1 3.66 -7.98 -22.23
C LEU A 1 4.87 -8.83 -22.68
N LYS A 2 4.78 -9.52 -23.80
CA LYS A 2 5.80 -10.47 -24.30
C LYS A 2 6.18 -11.55 -23.27
N THR A 3 5.22 -11.99 -22.46
CA THR A 3 5.33 -13.11 -21.52
C THR A 3 4.14 -14.03 -21.65
N GLY A 4 4.31 -15.31 -21.37
CA GLY A 4 3.24 -16.32 -21.40
C GLY A 4 2.44 -16.41 -20.09
N TYR A 5 2.87 -15.71 -19.03
CA TYR A 5 2.24 -15.75 -17.73
C TYR A 5 2.43 -14.42 -16.98
N ILE A 6 1.66 -14.24 -15.91
CA ILE A 6 1.78 -13.13 -14.97
C ILE A 6 2.12 -13.72 -13.60
N ASP A 7 3.15 -13.18 -12.93
CA ASP A 7 3.57 -13.70 -11.62
C ASP A 7 2.50 -13.43 -10.56
N ILE A 8 2.07 -12.17 -10.41
CA ILE A 8 1.04 -11.78 -9.44
C ILE A 8 -0.11 -11.11 -10.18
N TYR A 9 -1.31 -11.65 -10.06
CA TYR A 9 -2.51 -11.05 -10.61
C TYR A 9 -3.48 -10.71 -9.48
N GLN A 10 -3.93 -9.44 -9.42
CA GLN A 10 -4.64 -8.91 -8.26
C GLN A 10 -6.04 -8.43 -8.60
N PHE A 11 -7.00 -8.72 -7.73
CA PHE A 11 -8.28 -7.99 -7.74
C PHE A 11 -8.01 -6.53 -7.38
N HIS A 12 -8.50 -5.60 -8.19
CA HIS A 12 -8.23 -4.19 -8.00
C HIS A 12 -9.33 -3.51 -7.18
N ASN A 13 -9.06 -3.24 -5.90
CA ASN A 13 -9.87 -2.45 -4.96
C ASN A 13 -11.37 -2.83 -4.96
N PRO A 14 -11.73 -4.12 -4.88
CA PRO A 14 -13.12 -4.52 -4.81
C PRO A 14 -13.78 -4.01 -3.54
N ALA A 15 -15.10 -3.80 -3.57
CA ALA A 15 -15.88 -3.36 -2.41
C ALA A 15 -16.09 -4.46 -1.35
N PHE A 16 -15.79 -5.70 -1.69
CA PHE A 16 -15.91 -6.91 -0.88
C PHE A 16 -14.69 -7.79 -1.09
N CYS A 17 -14.53 -8.85 -0.31
CA CYS A 17 -13.48 -9.85 -0.49
C CYS A 17 -14.00 -10.99 -1.40
N PRO A 18 -13.59 -11.09 -2.69
CA PRO A 18 -13.98 -12.20 -3.56
C PRO A 18 -13.57 -13.55 -3.00
N LYS A 19 -14.49 -14.53 -2.99
CA LYS A 19 -14.28 -15.86 -2.45
C LYS A 19 -14.93 -16.93 -3.35
N PRO A 20 -14.47 -18.18 -3.30
CA PRO A 20 -15.17 -19.26 -3.97
C PRO A 20 -16.61 -19.39 -3.48
N GLY A 21 -17.56 -19.51 -4.42
CA GLY A 21 -18.97 -19.68 -4.09
C GLY A 21 -19.71 -18.42 -3.63
N ASP A 22 -19.13 -17.23 -3.80
CA ASP A 22 -19.78 -15.96 -3.45
C ASP A 22 -20.86 -15.50 -4.46
N GLY A 23 -21.07 -16.30 -5.51
CA GLY A 23 -22.04 -16.04 -6.57
C GLY A 23 -21.56 -15.09 -7.67
N THR A 24 -20.37 -14.52 -7.55
CA THR A 24 -19.80 -13.63 -8.59
C THR A 24 -19.02 -14.38 -9.66
N GLY A 25 -18.46 -15.54 -9.36
CA GLY A 25 -17.55 -16.31 -10.23
C GLY A 25 -16.18 -15.68 -10.42
N LEU A 26 -15.88 -14.57 -9.74
CA LEU A 26 -14.63 -13.84 -9.91
C LEU A 26 -13.43 -14.64 -9.41
N TYR A 27 -13.55 -15.28 -8.23
CA TYR A 27 -12.47 -16.05 -7.65
C TYR A 27 -12.24 -17.36 -8.42
N GLU A 28 -13.30 -18.00 -8.88
CA GLU A 28 -13.26 -19.19 -9.73
C GLU A 28 -12.50 -18.92 -11.04
N ALA A 29 -12.74 -17.77 -11.67
CA ALA A 29 -12.00 -17.35 -12.86
C ALA A 29 -10.50 -17.20 -12.60
N MET A 30 -10.11 -16.71 -11.42
CA MET A 30 -8.69 -16.64 -11.01
C MET A 30 -8.09 -18.03 -10.82
N LEU A 31 -8.84 -18.96 -10.20
CA LEU A 31 -8.38 -20.35 -10.03
C LEU A 31 -8.22 -21.05 -11.38
N GLU A 32 -9.14 -20.82 -12.32
CA GLU A 32 -9.02 -21.34 -13.69
C GLU A 32 -7.78 -20.79 -14.40
N ALA A 33 -7.55 -19.47 -14.32
CA ALA A 33 -6.36 -18.83 -14.91
C ALA A 33 -5.06 -19.37 -14.30
N LYS A 34 -5.05 -19.66 -12.99
CA LYS A 34 -3.92 -20.26 -12.28
C LYS A 34 -3.70 -21.70 -12.74
N ALA A 35 -4.75 -22.52 -12.85
CA ALA A 35 -4.69 -23.89 -13.33
C ALA A 35 -4.19 -23.97 -14.80
N GLN A 36 -4.53 -22.99 -15.63
CA GLN A 36 -4.05 -22.85 -17.00
C GLN A 36 -2.61 -22.31 -17.11
N GLY A 37 -1.95 -22.01 -15.99
CA GLY A 37 -0.59 -21.44 -15.97
C GLY A 37 -0.49 -19.99 -16.45
N LYS A 38 -1.61 -19.29 -16.62
CA LYS A 38 -1.64 -17.88 -17.03
C LYS A 38 -1.22 -16.93 -15.93
N ILE A 39 -1.50 -17.29 -14.68
CA ILE A 39 -1.09 -16.55 -13.48
C ILE A 39 -0.46 -17.50 -12.47
N ARG A 40 0.46 -17.01 -11.66
CA ARG A 40 1.15 -17.80 -10.63
C ARG A 40 0.54 -17.60 -9.25
N HIS A 41 0.33 -16.34 -8.87
CA HIS A 41 -0.14 -15.95 -7.54
C HIS A 41 -1.37 -15.07 -7.63
N ILE A 42 -2.33 -15.31 -6.74
CA ILE A 42 -3.56 -14.51 -6.63
C ILE A 42 -3.37 -13.50 -5.50
N GLY A 43 -3.58 -12.22 -5.82
CA GLY A 43 -3.51 -11.14 -4.86
C GLY A 43 -4.76 -10.28 -4.85
N ILE A 44 -4.78 -9.32 -3.93
CA ILE A 44 -5.83 -8.30 -3.84
C ILE A 44 -5.22 -6.95 -3.49
N THR A 45 -5.72 -5.89 -4.11
CA THR A 45 -5.44 -4.52 -3.66
C THR A 45 -6.65 -3.95 -2.96
N ASN A 46 -6.49 -3.21 -1.89
CA ASN A 46 -7.60 -2.53 -1.26
C ASN A 46 -7.17 -1.25 -0.52
N HIS A 47 -8.13 -0.35 -0.29
CA HIS A 47 -7.99 0.83 0.55
C HIS A 47 -8.85 0.74 1.83
N ARG A 48 -9.72 -0.26 1.92
CA ARG A 48 -10.59 -0.48 3.06
C ARG A 48 -9.98 -1.53 3.96
N LEU A 49 -9.67 -1.13 5.20
CA LEU A 49 -9.02 -2.01 6.18
C LEU A 49 -9.83 -3.30 6.40
N ALA A 50 -11.14 -3.21 6.57
CA ALA A 50 -11.99 -4.37 6.82
C ALA A 50 -11.93 -5.42 5.69
N VAL A 51 -11.89 -4.99 4.41
CA VAL A 51 -11.76 -5.92 3.28
C VAL A 51 -10.35 -6.52 3.23
N ALA A 52 -9.33 -5.73 3.56
CA ALA A 52 -7.95 -6.21 3.62
C ALA A 52 -7.76 -7.26 4.72
N GLU A 53 -8.29 -7.01 5.92
CA GLU A 53 -8.28 -7.97 7.03
C GLU A 53 -9.02 -9.27 6.66
N GLU A 54 -10.21 -9.15 6.06
CA GLU A 54 -10.98 -10.29 5.60
C GLU A 54 -10.21 -11.11 4.56
N ALA A 55 -9.53 -10.45 3.62
CA ALA A 55 -8.72 -11.13 2.61
C ALA A 55 -7.56 -11.91 3.24
N VAL A 56 -6.82 -11.30 4.17
CA VAL A 56 -5.73 -11.98 4.89
C VAL A 56 -6.23 -13.17 5.70
N ASP A 57 -7.38 -13.02 6.36
CA ASP A 57 -7.95 -14.10 7.18
C ASP A 57 -8.52 -15.25 6.38
N SER A 58 -8.99 -14.98 5.17
CA SER A 58 -9.55 -16.00 4.31
C SER A 58 -8.56 -17.10 3.91
N GLY A 59 -7.26 -16.80 3.93
CA GLY A 59 -6.20 -17.68 3.44
C GLY A 59 -6.23 -17.91 1.92
N LEU A 60 -7.01 -17.11 1.19
CA LEU A 60 -7.20 -17.24 -0.26
C LEU A 60 -6.21 -16.44 -1.09
N TYR A 61 -5.55 -15.45 -0.48
CA TYR A 61 -4.68 -14.49 -1.16
C TYR A 61 -3.22 -14.66 -0.75
N GLU A 62 -2.35 -14.69 -1.73
CA GLU A 62 -0.89 -14.83 -1.53
C GLU A 62 -0.22 -13.46 -1.36
N THR A 63 -0.86 -12.39 -1.88
CA THR A 63 -0.39 -11.01 -1.69
C THR A 63 -1.55 -10.06 -1.38
N LEU A 64 -1.28 -9.08 -0.51
CA LEU A 64 -2.14 -7.93 -0.25
C LEU A 64 -1.39 -6.66 -0.62
N GLN A 65 -1.99 -5.81 -1.45
CA GLN A 65 -1.49 -4.46 -1.71
C GLN A 65 -2.37 -3.45 -0.98
N PHE A 66 -1.77 -2.70 -0.05
CA PHE A 66 -2.48 -1.76 0.81
C PHE A 66 -1.64 -0.50 1.07
N PRO A 67 -2.26 0.70 1.30
CA PRO A 67 -1.51 1.91 1.63
C PRO A 67 -0.74 1.74 2.94
N PHE A 68 0.58 1.93 2.90
CA PHE A 68 1.41 1.84 4.08
C PHE A 68 2.64 2.75 3.98
N SER A 69 2.86 3.56 5.00
CA SER A 69 3.99 4.48 5.14
C SER A 69 4.21 4.76 6.62
N TYR A 70 5.19 5.57 6.98
CA TYR A 70 5.38 5.95 8.38
C TYR A 70 4.23 6.83 8.97
N LEU A 71 3.27 7.26 8.14
CA LEU A 71 2.03 7.91 8.57
C LEU A 71 0.88 6.91 8.81
N ALA A 72 1.18 5.61 8.79
CA ALA A 72 0.22 4.56 9.04
C ALA A 72 -0.29 4.59 10.49
N SER A 73 -1.52 4.08 10.69
CA SER A 73 -2.07 3.89 12.04
C SER A 73 -1.59 2.58 12.63
N GLU A 74 -1.75 2.43 13.95
CA GLU A 74 -1.51 1.16 14.66
C GLU A 74 -2.28 -0.01 14.05
N LYS A 75 -3.49 0.24 13.52
CA LYS A 75 -4.30 -0.79 12.84
C LYS A 75 -3.68 -1.22 11.51
N ASP A 76 -3.09 -0.28 10.77
CA ASP A 76 -2.40 -0.58 9.52
C ASP A 76 -1.11 -1.38 9.80
N GLU A 77 -0.37 -1.03 10.87
CA GLU A 77 0.80 -1.81 11.32
C GLU A 77 0.40 -3.22 11.77
N ALA A 78 -0.72 -3.35 12.49
CA ALA A 78 -1.25 -4.66 12.89
C ALA A 78 -1.60 -5.54 11.66
N LEU A 79 -2.16 -4.93 10.61
CA LEU A 79 -2.44 -5.63 9.35
C LEU A 79 -1.15 -6.17 8.70
N VAL A 80 -0.07 -5.36 8.67
CA VAL A 80 1.23 -5.79 8.13
C VAL A 80 1.80 -6.98 8.91
N LYS A 81 1.75 -6.93 10.25
CA LYS A 81 2.19 -8.02 11.12
C LYS A 81 1.36 -9.29 10.89
N ARG A 82 0.05 -9.13 10.77
CA ARG A 82 -0.87 -10.23 10.46
C ARG A 82 -0.58 -10.87 9.10
N CYS A 83 -0.23 -10.09 8.09
CA CYS A 83 0.23 -10.61 6.80
C CYS A 83 1.48 -11.49 6.97
N ALA A 84 2.46 -11.04 7.76
CA ALA A 84 3.66 -11.84 8.04
C ALA A 84 3.31 -13.17 8.73
N GLU A 85 2.45 -13.15 9.76
CA GLU A 85 2.00 -14.35 10.47
C GLU A 85 1.26 -15.34 9.57
N LYS A 86 0.52 -14.84 8.58
CA LYS A 86 -0.26 -15.63 7.61
C LYS A 86 0.52 -15.98 6.34
N ASN A 87 1.79 -15.61 6.25
CA ASN A 87 2.62 -15.78 5.05
C ASN A 87 2.02 -15.14 3.79
N VAL A 88 1.41 -13.96 3.95
CA VAL A 88 0.90 -13.11 2.86
C VAL A 88 1.92 -12.03 2.57
N GLY A 89 2.38 -11.92 1.32
CA GLY A 89 3.28 -10.85 0.90
C GLY A 89 2.56 -9.50 0.92
N PHE A 90 3.16 -8.49 1.56
CA PHE A 90 2.55 -7.17 1.68
C PHE A 90 3.21 -6.17 0.73
N ILE A 91 2.44 -5.64 -0.22
CA ILE A 91 2.90 -4.64 -1.17
C ILE A 91 2.45 -3.26 -0.68
N CYS A 92 3.43 -2.43 -0.28
CA CYS A 92 3.16 -1.10 0.29
C CYS A 92 2.89 -0.09 -0.84
N MET A 93 1.63 0.16 -1.17
CA MET A 93 1.33 1.29 -2.03
C MET A 93 1.33 2.60 -1.25
N LYS A 94 1.57 3.71 -1.94
CA LYS A 94 1.65 5.05 -1.35
C LYS A 94 2.72 5.16 -0.24
N ALA A 95 3.85 4.50 -0.42
CA ALA A 95 4.96 4.52 0.53
C ALA A 95 5.48 5.93 0.84
N LEU A 96 5.33 6.88 -0.11
CA LEU A 96 5.58 8.31 0.08
C LEU A 96 4.30 9.13 0.29
N SER A 97 3.19 8.50 0.67
CA SER A 97 1.89 9.15 0.95
C SER A 97 1.42 10.10 -0.15
N GLY A 98 1.75 9.79 -1.42
CA GLY A 98 1.39 10.62 -2.59
C GLY A 98 2.07 12.00 -2.59
N GLY A 99 3.34 12.06 -2.18
CA GLY A 99 4.16 13.26 -2.17
C GLY A 99 4.12 14.07 -0.86
N LEU A 100 3.39 13.60 0.17
CA LEU A 100 3.42 14.24 1.49
C LEU A 100 4.72 13.93 2.24
N ILE A 101 5.27 12.75 2.05
CA ILE A 101 6.56 12.34 2.59
C ILE A 101 7.63 12.77 1.59
N THR A 102 8.52 13.67 2.03
CA THR A 102 9.60 14.22 1.22
C THR A 102 10.98 13.68 1.61
N ARG A 103 11.10 13.03 2.77
CA ARG A 103 12.32 12.37 3.24
C ARG A 103 12.28 10.88 2.88
N SER A 104 12.92 10.53 1.76
CA SER A 104 12.99 9.16 1.24
C SER A 104 13.76 8.22 2.18
N ASP A 105 14.84 8.71 2.80
CA ASP A 105 15.64 7.97 3.79
C ASP A 105 14.81 7.55 5.01
N ALA A 106 13.98 8.43 5.53
CA ALA A 106 13.07 8.13 6.65
C ALA A 106 11.99 7.12 6.24
N ALA A 107 11.42 7.28 5.03
CA ALA A 107 10.43 6.35 4.50
C ALA A 107 11.02 4.95 4.29
N TYR A 108 12.22 4.88 3.72
CA TYR A 108 12.92 3.62 3.50
C TYR A 108 13.26 2.93 4.82
N ALA A 109 13.92 3.65 5.76
CA ALA A 109 14.31 3.11 7.06
C ALA A 109 13.11 2.63 7.88
N TYR A 110 11.96 3.31 7.78
CA TYR A 110 10.74 2.86 8.45
C TYR A 110 10.20 1.55 7.87
N LEU A 111 10.07 1.47 6.53
CA LEU A 111 9.52 0.28 5.88
C LEU A 111 10.44 -0.93 5.97
N ALA A 112 11.75 -0.71 6.04
CA ALA A 112 12.74 -1.79 6.22
C ALA A 112 12.61 -2.55 7.56
N GLN A 113 11.87 -2.01 8.52
CA GLN A 113 11.57 -2.71 9.77
C GLN A 113 10.51 -3.83 9.63
N PHE A 114 9.85 -3.90 8.47
CA PHE A 114 8.81 -4.88 8.17
C PHE A 114 9.27 -5.83 7.07
N PRO A 115 9.87 -6.98 7.39
CA PRO A 115 10.58 -7.84 6.43
C PRO A 115 9.68 -8.48 5.36
N ASN A 116 8.37 -8.53 5.57
CA ASN A 116 7.39 -9.06 4.61
C ASN A 116 6.81 -7.99 3.68
N THR A 117 7.37 -6.78 3.67
CA THR A 117 6.85 -5.66 2.87
C THR A 117 7.69 -5.39 1.64
N LEU A 118 7.02 -5.05 0.54
CA LEU A 118 7.62 -4.58 -0.70
C LEU A 118 7.08 -3.18 -1.02
N PRO A 119 7.85 -2.11 -0.83
CA PRO A 119 7.41 -0.76 -1.13
C PRO A 119 7.30 -0.51 -2.64
N ILE A 120 6.24 0.20 -3.05
CA ILE A 120 6.12 0.80 -4.37
C ILE A 120 6.36 2.30 -4.22
N TRP A 121 7.50 2.76 -4.71
CA TRP A 121 7.88 4.16 -4.65
C TRP A 121 7.24 4.96 -5.77
N GLY A 122 6.67 6.13 -5.45
CA GLY A 122 6.15 7.07 -6.43
C GLY A 122 7.27 7.97 -6.96
N ILE A 123 7.97 7.50 -7.99
CA ILE A 123 9.11 8.19 -8.60
C ILE A 123 8.63 9.01 -9.79
N GLN A 124 8.99 10.29 -9.84
CA GLN A 124 8.63 11.22 -10.92
C GLN A 124 9.85 11.82 -11.64
N ARG A 125 11.02 11.79 -11.00
CA ARG A 125 12.27 12.37 -11.52
C ARG A 125 13.36 11.31 -11.54
N GLU A 126 14.30 11.45 -12.47
CA GLU A 126 15.48 10.58 -12.56
C GLU A 126 16.32 10.62 -11.28
N SER A 127 16.50 11.82 -10.70
CA SER A 127 17.22 11.99 -9.43
C SER A 127 16.58 11.23 -8.26
N GLU A 128 15.26 11.09 -8.23
CA GLU A 128 14.56 10.29 -7.23
C GLU A 128 14.81 8.79 -7.44
N LEU A 129 14.89 8.36 -8.70
CA LEU A 129 15.25 6.99 -9.03
C LEU A 129 16.67 6.68 -8.59
N ASP A 130 17.63 7.56 -8.91
CA ASP A 130 19.03 7.40 -8.53
C ASP A 130 19.20 7.32 -7.01
N GLU A 131 18.44 8.11 -6.26
CA GLU A 131 18.41 8.09 -4.80
C GLU A 131 17.94 6.73 -4.26
N PHE A 132 16.83 6.19 -4.76
CA PHE A 132 16.35 4.87 -4.34
C PHE A 132 17.25 3.73 -4.81
N LEU A 133 17.90 3.85 -5.96
CA LEU A 133 18.89 2.85 -6.41
C LEU A 133 20.11 2.84 -5.51
N ALA A 134 20.57 4.01 -5.03
CA ALA A 134 21.69 4.11 -4.09
C ALA A 134 21.39 3.42 -2.74
N TYR A 135 20.11 3.34 -2.33
CA TYR A 135 19.71 2.60 -1.13
C TYR A 135 19.86 1.09 -1.26
N ASN A 136 20.00 0.58 -2.48
CA ASN A 136 20.31 -0.83 -2.70
C ASN A 136 21.70 -1.20 -2.18
N ASP A 137 22.65 -0.28 -2.34
CA ASP A 137 24.04 -0.47 -1.89
C ASP A 137 24.26 0.01 -0.45
N ASN A 138 23.58 1.08 -0.06
CA ASN A 138 23.68 1.70 1.27
C ASN A 138 22.30 1.99 1.86
N PRO A 139 21.58 0.96 2.35
CA PRO A 139 20.22 1.14 2.85
C PRO A 139 20.18 2.02 4.11
N PRO A 140 19.36 3.08 4.14
CA PRO A 140 19.16 3.90 5.32
C PRO A 140 18.71 3.04 6.50
N GLN A 141 19.38 3.23 7.64
CA GLN A 141 19.05 2.55 8.89
C GLN A 141 18.22 3.46 9.79
N MET A 142 17.29 2.88 10.53
CA MET A 142 16.55 3.64 11.54
C MET A 142 17.48 4.09 12.65
N THR A 143 17.57 5.41 12.83
CA THR A 143 18.31 6.07 13.90
C THR A 143 17.36 6.83 14.82
N ASP A 144 17.80 7.18 16.02
CA ASP A 144 16.99 8.00 16.94
C ASP A 144 16.59 9.33 16.31
N ALA A 145 17.46 9.93 15.49
CA ALA A 145 17.18 11.17 14.78
C ALA A 145 16.07 10.99 13.73
N LEU A 146 16.09 9.88 12.97
CA LEU A 146 15.02 9.58 12.00
C LEU A 146 13.71 9.23 12.71
N ALA A 147 13.77 8.48 13.81
CA ALA A 147 12.59 8.18 14.60
C ALA A 147 11.94 9.45 15.16
N ALA A 148 12.73 10.36 15.72
CA ALA A 148 12.24 11.65 16.22
C ALA A 148 11.65 12.52 15.09
N PHE A 149 12.29 12.53 13.91
CA PHE A 149 11.75 13.19 12.73
C PHE A 149 10.38 12.62 12.31
N ILE A 150 10.26 11.29 12.25
CA ILE A 150 9.00 10.61 11.91
C ILE A 150 7.89 11.00 12.89
N GLU A 151 8.17 11.02 14.18
CA GLU A 151 7.18 11.42 15.20
C GLU A 151 6.75 12.89 15.05
N GLN A 152 7.66 13.80 14.72
CA GLN A 152 7.32 15.19 14.41
C GLN A 152 6.41 15.28 13.16
N GLU A 153 6.72 14.53 12.11
CA GLU A 153 5.90 14.45 10.91
C GLU A 153 4.49 13.88 11.22
N ARG A 154 4.40 12.82 12.00
CA ARG A 154 3.14 12.25 12.46
C ARG A 154 2.27 13.27 13.17
N VAL A 155 2.85 14.02 14.10
CA VAL A 155 2.14 15.08 14.84
C VAL A 155 1.71 16.21 13.90
N SER A 156 2.61 16.67 13.02
CA SER A 156 2.32 17.81 12.11
C SER A 156 1.25 17.49 11.07
N LEU A 157 1.06 16.20 10.73
CA LEU A 157 0.12 15.72 9.72
C LEU A 157 -1.13 15.04 10.33
N ALA A 158 -1.21 14.90 11.66
CA ALA A 158 -2.22 14.08 12.33
C ALA A 158 -3.67 14.58 12.13
N GLY A 159 -3.89 15.88 12.00
CA GLY A 159 -5.22 16.49 11.94
C GLY A 159 -5.80 16.64 10.53
N ASP A 160 -4.94 16.79 9.52
CA ASP A 160 -5.32 17.28 8.20
C ASP A 160 -5.08 16.27 7.08
N PHE A 161 -4.82 15.01 7.41
CA PHE A 161 -4.36 14.02 6.45
C PHE A 161 -5.49 13.17 5.88
N CYS A 162 -5.84 13.41 4.60
CA CYS A 162 -6.72 12.51 3.85
C CYS A 162 -5.94 11.32 3.28
N ARG A 163 -6.23 10.10 3.75
CA ARG A 163 -5.60 8.86 3.29
C ARG A 163 -6.09 8.37 1.93
N GLY A 164 -7.10 9.04 1.33
CA GLY A 164 -7.67 8.66 0.04
C GLY A 164 -8.40 7.31 0.08
N CYS A 165 -8.95 6.92 1.22
CA CYS A 165 -9.68 5.64 1.40
C CYS A 165 -10.99 5.58 0.59
N GLY A 166 -11.54 6.74 0.19
CA GLY A 166 -12.75 6.81 -0.64
C GLY A 166 -14.07 6.63 0.10
N TYR A 167 -14.09 6.49 1.44
CA TYR A 167 -15.33 6.31 2.20
C TYR A 167 -16.30 7.50 2.09
N CYS A 168 -15.79 8.70 1.81
CA CYS A 168 -16.59 9.90 1.58
C CYS A 168 -17.02 10.09 0.12
N MET A 169 -16.71 9.14 -0.77
CA MET A 169 -17.01 9.21 -2.20
C MET A 169 -18.03 8.14 -2.61
N PRO A 170 -18.91 8.43 -3.59
CA PRO A 170 -19.06 9.70 -4.26
C PRO A 170 -19.69 10.77 -3.37
N CYS A 171 -19.16 12.00 -3.45
CA CYS A 171 -19.77 13.12 -2.74
C CYS A 171 -21.07 13.53 -3.41
N PRO A 172 -22.21 13.67 -2.69
CA PRO A 172 -23.48 14.07 -3.28
C PRO A 172 -23.47 15.49 -3.87
N ALA A 173 -22.51 16.34 -3.45
CA ALA A 173 -22.27 17.67 -4.01
C ALA A 173 -21.23 17.70 -5.14
N GLY A 174 -20.74 16.54 -5.59
CA GLY A 174 -19.74 16.44 -6.67
C GLY A 174 -18.34 16.96 -6.30
N ILE A 175 -18.03 17.04 -5.00
CA ILE A 175 -16.71 17.51 -4.52
C ILE A 175 -15.73 16.34 -4.49
N GLU A 176 -14.56 16.55 -5.08
CA GLU A 176 -13.39 15.63 -4.94
C GLU A 176 -12.75 15.79 -3.56
N ILE A 177 -13.44 15.28 -2.50
CA ILE A 177 -13.10 15.53 -1.10
C ILE A 177 -11.65 15.13 -0.79
N ASN A 178 -11.18 14.00 -1.33
CA ASN A 178 -9.81 13.52 -1.15
C ASN A 178 -8.77 14.49 -1.71
N GLN A 179 -9.03 15.13 -2.84
CA GLN A 179 -8.15 16.14 -3.43
C GLN A 179 -8.16 17.44 -2.61
N CYS A 180 -9.37 17.93 -2.31
CA CYS A 180 -9.54 19.18 -1.54
C CYS A 180 -8.90 19.07 -0.15
N ALA A 181 -9.11 17.94 0.55
CA ALA A 181 -8.58 17.72 1.90
C ALA A 181 -7.04 17.61 1.96
N ARG A 182 -6.38 17.35 0.82
CA ARG A 182 -4.92 17.24 0.75
C ARG A 182 -4.24 18.48 0.18
N MET A 183 -4.99 19.37 -0.43
CA MET A 183 -4.45 20.49 -1.20
C MET A 183 -3.60 21.42 -0.34
N SER A 184 -4.03 21.75 0.87
CA SER A 184 -3.28 22.63 1.78
C SER A 184 -1.93 22.04 2.19
N LEU A 185 -1.87 20.71 2.38
CA LEU A 185 -0.63 20.01 2.72
C LEU A 185 0.32 19.93 1.52
N LEU A 186 -0.22 19.64 0.34
CA LEU A 186 0.57 19.59 -0.89
C LEU A 186 1.15 20.96 -1.23
N LEU A 187 0.38 22.05 -1.06
CA LEU A 187 0.86 23.42 -1.27
C LEU A 187 1.95 23.85 -0.29
N ARG A 188 1.93 23.34 0.95
CA ARG A 188 3.00 23.64 1.93
C ARG A 188 4.31 22.91 1.61
N ARG A 189 4.28 21.89 0.76
CA ARG A 189 5.42 21.02 0.45
C ARG A 189 5.89 21.13 -1.01
N SER A 190 5.23 21.95 -1.81
CA SER A 190 5.67 22.30 -3.15
C SER A 190 6.68 23.43 -3.13
#